data_957ed0d2fd298ba769791383e17a501b
#
_entry.id   957ed0d2fd298ba769791383e17a501b
#
_cell.length_a   1.000
_cell.length_b   1.000
_cell.length_c   1.000
_cell.angle_alpha   90.00
_cell.angle_beta   90.00
_cell.angle_gamma   90.00
#
_symmetry.space_group_name_H-M   'P 1'
#
loop_
_entity.id
_entity.type
_entity.pdbx_description
1 polymer ?
#
loop_
_entity_poly.entity_id
_entity_poly.type
_entity_poly.pdbx_seq_one_letter_code
_entity_poly.pdbx_strand_id
1 'polypeptide(L)'
;IVVVVHCSWCQTHGVRMAKAVQRSSRSQTLHGAERQRLEEDALRKQHWKRWGPYLSERAWGTVREDYSPYGTAWESFPHDHARSRAYRWNEDGLAGVSDRHQYICFAIALWNGRDPILKERVFGVTGNEGNHGEDVKEYYFYLDSTPTHSYMKYLYKYPQVEFPYARLAEENRRRGRRDGEYELIDTGVFDEDRYFDVVVEYAKTTPEELFIRIQVTNRGPDRAELTLLPTLW
;
A
#
# COMPACT_ATOMS: atom_id res chain seq x y z
N ILE A 1 1.60 11.84 -15.47
CA ILE A 1 0.86 10.81 -14.71
C ILE A 1 -0.57 10.80 -15.21
N VAL A 2 -1.09 9.62 -15.53
CA VAL A 2 -2.49 9.40 -15.91
C VAL A 2 -3.10 8.44 -14.88
N VAL A 3 -4.18 8.85 -14.22
CA VAL A 3 -4.89 8.04 -13.21
C VAL A 3 -6.22 7.58 -13.77
N VAL A 4 -6.48 6.27 -13.73
CA VAL A 4 -7.77 5.67 -14.12
C VAL A 4 -8.36 4.94 -12.91
N VAL A 5 -9.58 5.29 -12.53
CA VAL A 5 -10.28 4.65 -11.41
C VAL A 5 -11.38 3.75 -11.94
N HIS A 6 -11.43 2.51 -11.46
CA HIS A 6 -12.47 1.55 -11.77
C HIS A 6 -13.12 1.03 -10.48
N CYS A 7 -14.44 1.10 -10.41
CA CYS A 7 -15.21 0.57 -9.28
C CYS A 7 -16.03 -0.64 -9.74
N SER A 8 -15.91 -1.78 -9.03
CA SER A 8 -16.69 -2.98 -9.28
C SER A 8 -17.34 -3.48 -8.00
N TRP A 9 -18.61 -3.87 -8.12
CA TRP A 9 -19.35 -4.54 -7.07
C TRP A 9 -19.41 -6.03 -7.39
N CYS A 10 -18.91 -6.87 -6.48
CA CYS A 10 -18.93 -8.31 -6.63
C CYS A 10 -20.31 -8.86 -6.22
N GLN A 11 -21.25 -8.97 -7.15
CA GLN A 11 -22.40 -9.84 -6.93
C GLN A 11 -21.92 -11.29 -7.09
N THR A 12 -22.08 -12.10 -6.05
CA THR A 12 -21.86 -13.56 -6.08
C THR A 12 -22.88 -14.25 -6.98
N HIS A 13 -22.63 -14.26 -8.28
CA HIS A 13 -23.29 -15.14 -9.23
C HIS A 13 -22.22 -15.95 -9.96
N GLY A 14 -22.24 -17.25 -9.69
CA GLY A 14 -21.64 -18.35 -10.42
C GLY A 14 -20.37 -18.08 -11.23
N VAL A 15 -19.23 -18.41 -10.66
CA VAL A 15 -17.94 -18.44 -11.39
C VAL A 15 -18.01 -19.50 -12.48
N ARG A 16 -18.22 -19.12 -13.73
CA ARG A 16 -17.84 -19.93 -14.88
C ARG A 16 -16.34 -19.87 -15.05
N MET A 17 -15.66 -20.96 -14.80
CA MET A 17 -14.24 -21.11 -15.12
C MET A 17 -14.01 -20.82 -16.60
N ALA A 18 -13.32 -19.71 -16.88
CA ALA A 18 -12.80 -19.46 -18.22
C ALA A 18 -11.59 -20.36 -18.46
N LYS A 19 -11.61 -21.04 -19.59
CA LYS A 19 -10.56 -21.95 -20.05
C LYS A 19 -9.19 -21.29 -20.07
N ALA A 20 -8.18 -22.03 -19.63
CA ALA A 20 -6.77 -21.67 -19.69
C ALA A 20 -6.37 -21.30 -21.14
N VAL A 21 -6.08 -20.03 -21.35
CA VAL A 21 -5.53 -19.51 -22.61
C VAL A 21 -4.00 -19.55 -22.53
N GLN A 22 -3.40 -20.17 -23.52
CA GLN A 22 -1.97 -20.26 -23.84
C GLN A 22 -1.07 -19.19 -23.18
N ARG A 23 -0.39 -19.58 -22.09
CA ARG A 23 0.53 -18.72 -21.32
C ARG A 23 1.95 -18.65 -21.89
N SER A 24 2.35 -19.46 -22.90
CA SER A 24 3.76 -19.64 -23.22
C SER A 24 4.40 -18.53 -24.06
N SER A 25 3.69 -17.89 -24.99
CA SER A 25 4.28 -16.87 -25.88
C SER A 25 4.31 -15.47 -25.27
N ARG A 26 3.36 -15.14 -24.40
CA ARG A 26 3.27 -13.82 -23.74
C ARG A 26 4.32 -13.62 -22.66
N SER A 27 4.71 -14.69 -21.95
CA SER A 27 5.73 -14.66 -20.90
C SER A 27 7.13 -14.39 -21.48
N GLN A 28 7.48 -15.00 -22.59
CA GLN A 28 8.81 -14.79 -23.22
C GLN A 28 9.00 -13.37 -23.77
N THR A 29 7.93 -12.75 -24.26
CA THR A 29 7.98 -11.35 -24.76
C THR A 29 8.13 -10.34 -23.63
N LEU A 30 7.51 -10.57 -22.46
CA LEU A 30 7.63 -9.70 -21.29
C LEU A 30 9.02 -9.75 -20.67
N HIS A 31 9.63 -10.93 -20.58
CA HIS A 31 11.02 -11.08 -20.12
C HIS A 31 12.02 -10.39 -21.04
N GLY A 32 11.78 -10.40 -22.35
CA GLY A 32 12.61 -9.71 -23.35
C GLY A 32 12.53 -8.18 -23.20
N ALA A 33 11.33 -7.63 -23.00
CA ALA A 33 11.14 -6.19 -22.85
C ALA A 33 11.74 -5.64 -21.55
N GLU A 34 11.60 -6.35 -20.43
CA GLU A 34 12.20 -5.92 -19.16
C GLU A 34 13.73 -6.00 -19.20
N ARG A 35 14.28 -7.03 -19.81
CA ARG A 35 15.72 -7.14 -20.02
C ARG A 35 16.25 -5.98 -20.86
N GLN A 36 15.55 -5.60 -21.92
CA GLN A 36 15.91 -4.44 -22.74
C GLN A 36 15.89 -3.17 -21.89
N ARG A 37 14.89 -2.94 -21.06
CA ARG A 37 14.82 -1.77 -20.15
C ARG A 37 15.98 -1.74 -19.17
N LEU A 38 16.39 -2.89 -18.63
CA LEU A 38 17.54 -3.00 -17.74
C LEU A 38 18.84 -2.64 -18.48
N GLU A 39 19.02 -3.11 -19.70
CA GLU A 39 20.19 -2.77 -20.53
C GLU A 39 20.23 -1.27 -20.88
N GLU A 40 19.08 -0.69 -21.26
CA GLU A 40 18.96 0.75 -21.54
C GLU A 40 19.26 1.60 -20.29
N ASP A 41 18.79 1.19 -19.10
CA ASP A 41 19.05 1.87 -17.83
C ASP A 41 20.54 1.75 -17.43
N ALA A 42 21.12 0.56 -17.53
CA ALA A 42 22.53 0.31 -17.25
C ALA A 42 23.47 1.12 -18.14
N LEU A 43 23.13 1.27 -19.41
CA LEU A 43 23.86 2.07 -20.39
C LEU A 43 23.53 3.58 -20.31
N ARG A 44 22.66 3.99 -19.38
CA ARG A 44 22.18 5.37 -19.22
C ARG A 44 21.55 5.98 -20.49
N LYS A 45 21.00 5.13 -21.35
CA LYS A 45 20.26 5.56 -22.55
C LYS A 45 18.84 5.98 -22.21
N GLN A 46 18.24 5.28 -21.27
CA GLN A 46 16.90 5.56 -20.73
C GLN A 46 16.94 5.39 -19.20
N HIS A 47 16.31 6.29 -18.46
CA HIS A 47 16.31 6.27 -16.99
C HIS A 47 15.05 5.58 -16.44
N TRP A 48 14.88 4.30 -16.75
CA TRP A 48 13.71 3.54 -16.38
C TRP A 48 13.44 3.50 -14.87
N LYS A 49 14.49 3.53 -14.04
CA LYS A 49 14.40 3.53 -12.58
C LYS A 49 14.20 4.92 -11.96
N ARG A 50 13.79 5.92 -12.74
CA ARG A 50 13.55 7.26 -12.24
C ARG A 50 12.40 7.30 -11.22
N TRP A 51 11.35 6.49 -11.42
CA TRP A 51 10.19 6.36 -10.55
C TRP A 51 10.14 4.98 -9.89
N GLY A 52 9.78 4.94 -8.57
CA GLY A 52 9.70 3.74 -7.79
C GLY A 52 11.02 3.41 -7.08
N PRO A 53 11.07 2.34 -6.29
CA PRO A 53 9.97 1.46 -5.91
C PRO A 53 8.92 2.15 -5.03
N TYR A 54 8.06 1.36 -4.35
CA TYR A 54 7.11 1.87 -3.37
C TYR A 54 7.82 2.65 -2.25
N LEU A 55 7.17 3.74 -1.77
CA LEU A 55 7.77 4.64 -0.79
C LEU A 55 7.86 4.07 0.62
N SER A 56 6.88 3.28 1.05
CA SER A 56 6.75 2.88 2.45
C SER A 56 7.96 2.12 3.00
N GLU A 57 8.56 1.21 2.24
CA GLU A 57 9.77 0.50 2.68
C GLU A 57 10.97 1.44 2.82
N ARG A 58 11.06 2.42 1.97
CA ARG A 58 12.16 3.38 1.96
C ARG A 58 12.04 4.39 3.09
N ALA A 59 10.82 4.82 3.41
CA ALA A 59 10.55 5.74 4.49
C ALA A 59 10.88 5.15 5.86
N TRP A 60 10.59 3.88 6.09
CA TRP A 60 10.94 3.20 7.34
C TRP A 60 12.44 3.21 7.64
N GLY A 61 13.28 3.02 6.62
CA GLY A 61 14.74 3.13 6.78
C GLY A 61 15.16 4.52 7.24
N THR A 62 14.63 5.56 6.61
CA THR A 62 14.93 6.96 6.93
C THR A 62 14.47 7.33 8.35
N VAL A 63 13.27 6.94 8.75
CA VAL A 63 12.76 7.19 10.10
C VAL A 63 13.61 6.54 11.17
N ARG A 64 14.08 5.32 10.95
CA ARG A 64 14.95 4.62 11.88
C ARG A 64 16.28 5.32 12.12
N GLU A 65 16.86 5.85 11.07
CA GLU A 65 18.18 6.48 11.14
C GLU A 65 18.10 7.92 11.64
N ASP A 66 17.15 8.70 11.13
CA ASP A 66 17.13 10.14 11.32
C ASP A 66 16.42 10.58 12.60
N TYR A 67 15.44 9.83 13.08
CA TYR A 67 14.58 10.25 14.19
C TYR A 67 14.74 9.44 15.47
N SER A 68 15.57 8.41 15.46
CA SER A 68 15.78 7.54 16.61
C SER A 68 17.23 7.53 17.07
N PRO A 69 17.64 8.44 17.97
CA PRO A 69 19.01 8.48 18.48
C PRO A 69 19.42 7.20 19.22
N TYR A 70 18.46 6.36 19.62
CA TYR A 70 18.73 5.13 20.38
C TYR A 70 18.24 3.87 19.68
N GLY A 71 17.87 3.92 18.39
CA GLY A 71 17.32 2.78 17.67
C GLY A 71 15.87 2.43 18.03
N THR A 72 15.13 3.37 18.62
CA THR A 72 13.73 3.23 19.04
C THR A 72 12.82 4.06 18.14
N ALA A 73 12.92 3.84 16.83
CA ALA A 73 12.28 4.67 15.79
C ALA A 73 10.78 4.87 16.03
N TRP A 74 10.09 3.82 16.40
CA TRP A 74 8.65 3.85 16.65
C TRP A 74 8.25 4.65 17.89
N GLU A 75 9.06 4.62 18.92
CA GLU A 75 8.84 5.46 20.11
C GLU A 75 9.12 6.92 19.82
N SER A 76 10.09 7.18 18.95
CA SER A 76 10.46 8.54 18.52
C SER A 76 9.48 9.12 17.51
N PHE A 77 8.72 8.26 16.81
CA PHE A 77 7.84 8.66 15.73
C PHE A 77 6.50 7.89 15.78
N PRO A 78 5.63 8.19 16.75
CA PRO A 78 4.35 7.53 16.92
C PRO A 78 3.40 7.81 15.75
N HIS A 79 2.37 7.00 15.61
CA HIS A 79 1.39 7.07 14.53
C HIS A 79 0.83 8.48 14.29
N ASP A 80 0.47 9.20 15.34
CA ASP A 80 -0.11 10.54 15.23
C ASP A 80 0.85 11.56 14.59
N HIS A 81 2.13 11.45 14.87
CA HIS A 81 3.14 12.31 14.28
C HIS A 81 3.41 11.95 12.82
N ALA A 82 3.51 10.66 12.53
CA ALA A 82 3.77 10.19 11.19
C ALA A 82 2.67 10.61 10.20
N ARG A 83 1.41 10.68 10.65
CA ARG A 83 0.29 11.17 9.86
C ARG A 83 0.54 12.57 9.28
N SER A 84 1.02 13.51 10.08
CA SER A 84 1.32 14.88 9.62
C SER A 84 2.53 14.96 8.69
N ARG A 85 3.35 13.92 8.64
CA ARG A 85 4.57 13.85 7.83
C ARG A 85 4.43 13.03 6.56
N ALA A 86 3.34 12.29 6.39
CA ALA A 86 3.09 11.48 5.20
C ALA A 86 3.27 12.28 3.91
N TYR A 87 2.80 13.52 3.89
CA TYR A 87 2.93 14.42 2.73
C TYR A 87 4.22 15.23 2.71
N ARG A 88 4.86 15.43 3.83
CA ARG A 88 6.06 16.26 3.91
C ARG A 88 7.34 15.49 3.58
N TRP A 89 7.42 14.23 4.00
CA TRP A 89 8.61 13.40 3.90
C TRP A 89 8.40 12.15 3.06
N ASN A 90 7.22 11.99 2.47
CA ASN A 90 6.78 10.80 1.72
C ASN A 90 6.82 9.51 2.53
N GLU A 91 6.68 9.62 3.81
CA GLU A 91 6.65 8.49 4.71
C GLU A 91 5.24 7.91 4.70
N ASP A 92 5.10 6.61 4.44
CA ASP A 92 3.90 5.81 4.66
C ASP A 92 2.67 6.09 3.78
N GLY A 93 2.78 6.79 2.68
CA GLY A 93 1.63 6.95 1.79
C GLY A 93 1.13 5.62 1.25
N LEU A 94 -0.18 5.37 1.32
CA LEU A 94 -0.78 4.15 0.77
C LEU A 94 -0.49 4.03 -0.73
N ALA A 95 0.10 2.90 -1.14
CA ALA A 95 0.55 2.67 -2.51
C ALA A 95 1.48 3.79 -3.03
N GLY A 96 2.22 4.43 -2.14
CA GLY A 96 3.04 5.59 -2.45
C GLY A 96 4.18 5.27 -3.42
N VAL A 97 4.42 6.16 -4.37
CA VAL A 97 5.57 6.14 -5.26
C VAL A 97 6.10 7.55 -5.47
N SER A 98 7.40 7.70 -5.72
CA SER A 98 8.01 8.97 -6.06
C SER A 98 9.06 8.82 -7.16
N ASP A 99 9.50 9.93 -7.72
CA ASP A 99 10.77 9.95 -8.42
C ASP A 99 11.93 9.72 -7.42
N ARG A 100 13.11 9.38 -7.93
CA ARG A 100 14.29 9.05 -7.12
C ARG A 100 14.79 10.20 -6.22
N HIS A 101 14.38 11.44 -6.51
CA HIS A 101 14.73 12.63 -5.73
C HIS A 101 13.61 13.11 -4.82
N GLN A 102 12.43 12.47 -4.92
CA GLN A 102 11.23 12.84 -4.16
C GLN A 102 10.74 14.28 -4.45
N TYR A 103 10.91 14.75 -5.69
CA TYR A 103 10.37 16.03 -6.13
C TYR A 103 8.88 15.96 -6.43
N ILE A 104 8.43 14.78 -6.90
CA ILE A 104 7.03 14.52 -7.17
C ILE A 104 6.68 13.18 -6.54
N CYS A 105 5.63 13.15 -5.76
CA CYS A 105 5.18 12.00 -5.02
C CYS A 105 3.71 11.74 -5.29
N PHE A 106 3.34 10.48 -5.32
CA PHE A 106 1.97 10.04 -5.48
C PHE A 106 1.62 9.02 -4.40
N ALA A 107 0.45 9.15 -3.80
CA ALA A 107 -0.17 8.15 -2.95
C ALA A 107 -1.69 8.23 -3.06
N ILE A 108 -2.39 7.29 -2.44
CA ILE A 108 -3.85 7.35 -2.31
C ILE A 108 -4.24 7.60 -0.87
N ALA A 109 -5.34 8.32 -0.67
CA ALA A 109 -6.04 8.37 0.59
C ALA A 109 -7.46 7.81 0.41
N LEU A 110 -7.99 7.22 1.47
CA LEU A 110 -9.29 6.54 1.48
C LEU A 110 -10.12 7.03 2.67
N TRP A 111 -11.44 6.99 2.51
CA TRP A 111 -12.35 7.22 3.63
C TRP A 111 -13.64 6.44 3.43
N ASN A 112 -13.98 5.61 4.39
CA ASN A 112 -15.17 4.76 4.39
C ASN A 112 -16.40 5.44 4.99
N GLY A 113 -16.34 6.73 5.33
CA GLY A 113 -17.43 7.47 5.96
C GLY A 113 -17.63 7.17 7.45
N ARG A 114 -16.82 6.29 8.04
CA ARG A 114 -16.92 5.84 9.44
C ARG A 114 -15.65 6.08 10.24
N ASP A 115 -14.48 6.04 9.58
CA ASP A 115 -13.22 6.36 10.23
C ASP A 115 -13.21 7.81 10.71
N PRO A 116 -12.65 8.08 11.90
CA PRO A 116 -12.51 9.43 12.43
C PRO A 116 -11.49 10.27 11.66
N ILE A 117 -10.64 9.62 10.84
CA ILE A 117 -9.57 10.24 10.06
C ILE A 117 -9.52 9.68 8.65
N LEU A 118 -8.94 10.42 7.71
CA LEU A 118 -8.58 9.89 6.40
C LEU A 118 -7.54 8.78 6.54
N LYS A 119 -7.72 7.70 5.80
CA LYS A 119 -6.74 6.64 5.67
C LYS A 119 -5.71 7.05 4.62
N GLU A 120 -4.63 7.66 5.07
CA GLU A 120 -3.53 8.15 4.24
C GLU A 120 -2.29 7.27 4.29
N ARG A 121 -2.20 6.42 5.33
CA ARG A 121 -1.06 5.56 5.62
C ARG A 121 -1.49 4.33 6.40
N VAL A 122 -0.62 3.33 6.46
CA VAL A 122 -0.84 2.15 7.29
C VAL A 122 -0.67 2.47 8.77
N PHE A 123 -1.44 1.78 9.62
CA PHE A 123 -1.39 1.89 11.08
C PHE A 123 -0.46 0.83 11.65
N GLY A 124 0.43 1.27 12.54
CA GLY A 124 1.28 0.38 13.33
C GLY A 124 1.16 0.66 14.82
N VAL A 125 1.57 -0.29 15.64
CA VAL A 125 1.73 -0.13 17.09
C VAL A 125 3.21 -0.08 17.44
N THR A 126 3.55 0.68 18.47
CA THR A 126 4.93 0.96 18.88
C THR A 126 5.19 0.47 20.29
N GLY A 127 6.41 0.67 20.84
CA GLY A 127 6.87 0.13 22.12
C GLY A 127 5.82 0.08 23.23
N ASN A 128 5.18 1.21 23.55
CA ASN A 128 4.15 1.27 24.59
C ASN A 128 2.78 0.74 24.16
N GLU A 129 2.55 0.59 22.88
CA GLU A 129 1.29 0.18 22.28
C GLU A 129 1.34 -1.26 21.76
N GLY A 130 2.55 -1.78 21.50
CA GLY A 130 2.77 -3.11 20.94
C GLY A 130 3.59 -4.02 21.83
N ASN A 131 3.12 -5.25 22.06
CA ASN A 131 3.79 -6.24 22.90
C ASN A 131 5.04 -6.84 22.24
N HIS A 132 5.15 -6.82 20.92
CA HIS A 132 6.31 -7.27 20.15
C HIS A 132 7.12 -6.13 19.53
N GLY A 133 6.78 -4.89 19.82
CA GLY A 133 7.47 -3.71 19.31
C GLY A 133 6.85 -3.18 18.03
N GLU A 134 7.64 -3.02 17.00
CA GLU A 134 7.24 -2.39 15.75
C GLU A 134 6.43 -3.34 14.88
N ASP A 135 5.12 -3.13 14.80
CA ASP A 135 4.27 -3.97 13.98
C ASP A 135 3.17 -3.17 13.27
N VAL A 136 3.01 -3.42 11.97
CA VAL A 136 1.96 -2.83 11.16
C VAL A 136 0.72 -3.71 11.22
N LYS A 137 -0.38 -3.15 11.72
CA LYS A 137 -1.65 -3.82 11.96
C LYS A 137 -2.63 -3.67 10.81
N GLU A 138 -2.14 -3.62 9.58
CA GLU A 138 -3.01 -3.52 8.40
C GLU A 138 -2.65 -4.55 7.34
N TYR A 139 -3.63 -4.89 6.49
CA TYR A 139 -3.43 -5.83 5.40
C TYR A 139 -3.19 -5.11 4.09
N TYR A 140 -1.92 -4.98 3.72
CA TYR A 140 -1.44 -4.47 2.46
C TYR A 140 -0.40 -5.42 1.87
N PHE A 141 -0.30 -5.45 0.56
CA PHE A 141 0.53 -6.42 -0.14
C PHE A 141 1.18 -5.80 -1.36
N TYR A 142 2.48 -5.92 -1.46
CA TYR A 142 3.23 -5.69 -2.70
C TYR A 142 3.15 -6.95 -3.54
N LEU A 143 2.25 -6.95 -4.53
CA LEU A 143 1.94 -8.16 -5.31
C LEU A 143 2.93 -8.38 -6.44
N ASP A 144 3.47 -7.31 -7.01
CA ASP A 144 4.40 -7.40 -8.14
C ASP A 144 5.24 -6.12 -8.25
N SER A 145 6.47 -6.28 -8.73
CA SER A 145 7.34 -5.17 -9.13
C SER A 145 8.41 -5.71 -10.09
N THR A 146 8.48 -5.13 -11.29
CA THR A 146 9.57 -5.44 -12.21
C THR A 146 10.88 -4.78 -11.75
N PRO A 147 12.05 -5.32 -12.13
CA PRO A 147 13.34 -4.77 -11.71
C PRO A 147 13.60 -3.31 -12.09
N THR A 148 12.94 -2.79 -13.13
CA THR A 148 13.01 -1.37 -13.51
C THR A 148 11.85 -0.55 -12.97
N HIS A 149 10.96 -1.15 -12.16
CA HIS A 149 9.70 -0.54 -11.71
C HIS A 149 8.83 -0.06 -12.88
N SER A 150 9.00 -0.70 -14.05
CA SER A 150 8.16 -0.43 -15.23
C SER A 150 6.73 -0.95 -15.07
N TYR A 151 6.54 -1.89 -14.15
CA TYR A 151 5.25 -2.34 -13.65
C TYR A 151 5.35 -2.64 -12.16
N MET A 152 4.34 -2.21 -11.42
CA MET A 152 4.18 -2.52 -9.99
C MET A 152 2.71 -2.75 -9.70
N LYS A 153 2.42 -3.60 -8.70
CA LYS A 153 1.05 -3.91 -8.29
C LYS A 153 0.97 -4.02 -6.77
N TYR A 154 0.02 -3.31 -6.21
CA TYR A 154 -0.25 -3.20 -4.78
C TYR A 154 -1.70 -3.55 -4.48
N LEU A 155 -1.95 -4.16 -3.33
CA LEU A 155 -3.29 -4.42 -2.79
C LEU A 155 -3.37 -3.92 -1.36
N TYR A 156 -4.43 -3.21 -1.05
CA TYR A 156 -4.79 -2.84 0.32
C TYR A 156 -6.21 -3.33 0.63
N LYS A 157 -6.41 -3.89 1.83
CA LYS A 157 -7.72 -4.33 2.32
C LYS A 157 -8.24 -3.34 3.35
N TYR A 158 -9.28 -2.59 2.99
CA TYR A 158 -9.82 -1.53 3.82
C TYR A 158 -11.19 -1.92 4.40
N PRO A 159 -11.36 -1.97 5.74
CA PRO A 159 -12.64 -2.27 6.37
C PRO A 159 -13.73 -1.27 6.01
N GLN A 160 -15.00 -1.73 5.99
CA GLN A 160 -16.18 -0.88 5.80
C GLN A 160 -16.70 -0.25 7.10
N VAL A 161 -16.25 -0.74 8.25
CA VAL A 161 -16.53 -0.20 9.58
C VAL A 161 -15.42 0.73 10.03
N GLU A 162 -15.61 1.43 11.15
CA GLU A 162 -14.55 2.23 11.76
C GLU A 162 -13.33 1.37 12.05
N PHE A 163 -12.15 1.87 11.64
CA PHE A 163 -10.90 1.17 11.88
C PHE A 163 -10.58 1.18 13.39
N PRO A 164 -10.28 0.05 14.01
CA PRO A 164 -10.22 -0.09 15.46
C PRO A 164 -8.89 0.34 16.07
N TYR A 165 -8.41 1.56 15.80
CA TYR A 165 -7.11 2.09 16.24
C TYR A 165 -6.88 1.94 17.74
N ALA A 166 -7.80 2.45 18.55
CA ALA A 166 -7.67 2.44 19.99
C ALA A 166 -7.68 1.02 20.56
N ARG A 167 -8.54 0.15 20.02
CA ARG A 167 -8.65 -1.24 20.47
C ARG A 167 -7.37 -2.03 20.18
N LEU A 168 -6.77 -1.85 19.01
CA LEU A 168 -5.50 -2.48 18.64
C LEU A 168 -4.37 -2.04 19.60
N ALA A 169 -4.24 -0.72 19.82
CA ALA A 169 -3.22 -0.19 20.71
C ALA A 169 -3.42 -0.65 22.18
N GLU A 170 -4.64 -0.58 22.69
CA GLU A 170 -4.94 -0.97 24.08
C GLU A 170 -4.72 -2.45 24.31
N GLU A 171 -5.23 -3.32 23.43
CA GLU A 171 -5.14 -4.76 23.61
C GLU A 171 -3.69 -5.25 23.50
N ASN A 172 -2.91 -4.74 22.53
CA ASN A 172 -1.51 -5.10 22.43
C ASN A 172 -0.66 -4.55 23.59
N ARG A 173 -1.00 -3.37 24.13
CA ARG A 173 -0.35 -2.84 25.34
C ARG A 173 -0.57 -3.72 26.58
N ARG A 174 -1.74 -4.35 26.70
CA ARG A 174 -2.09 -5.25 27.81
C ARG A 174 -1.40 -6.59 27.74
N ARG A 175 -0.98 -7.03 26.56
CA ARG A 175 -0.32 -8.31 26.34
C ARG A 175 1.17 -8.21 26.65
N GLY A 176 1.71 -9.28 27.22
CA GLY A 176 3.14 -9.41 27.46
C GLY A 176 3.88 -9.97 26.23
N ARG A 177 5.19 -9.90 26.23
CA ARG A 177 6.04 -10.43 25.13
C ARG A 177 5.88 -11.92 24.82
N ARG A 178 5.24 -12.69 25.70
CA ARG A 178 4.97 -14.12 25.51
C ARG A 178 3.57 -14.40 24.99
N ASP A 179 2.72 -13.41 24.98
CA ASP A 179 1.36 -13.52 24.47
C ASP A 179 1.36 -13.32 22.95
N GLY A 180 0.45 -13.96 22.23
CA GLY A 180 0.24 -13.72 20.83
C GLY A 180 -0.17 -12.26 20.59
N GLU A 181 0.20 -11.70 19.45
CA GLU A 181 -0.25 -10.38 19.07
C GLU A 181 -1.75 -10.37 18.81
N TYR A 182 -2.36 -9.22 19.08
CA TYR A 182 -3.74 -8.98 18.70
C TYR A 182 -3.77 -8.32 17.33
N GLU A 183 -4.25 -9.07 16.36
CA GLU A 183 -4.24 -8.67 14.95
C GLU A 183 -5.54 -7.97 14.54
N LEU A 184 -5.51 -7.27 13.41
CA LEU A 184 -6.70 -6.63 12.85
C LEU A 184 -7.83 -7.64 12.61
N ILE A 185 -7.50 -8.86 12.19
CA ILE A 185 -8.48 -9.92 11.96
C ILE A 185 -9.20 -10.34 13.25
N ASP A 186 -8.53 -10.26 14.40
CA ASP A 186 -9.13 -10.62 15.71
C ASP A 186 -10.18 -9.61 16.17
N THR A 187 -10.22 -8.44 15.54
CA THR A 187 -11.21 -7.40 15.86
C THR A 187 -12.58 -7.65 15.24
N GLY A 188 -12.68 -8.56 14.25
CA GLY A 188 -13.92 -8.85 13.53
C GLY A 188 -14.27 -7.83 12.44
N VAL A 189 -13.38 -6.88 12.10
CA VAL A 189 -13.68 -5.84 11.06
C VAL A 189 -13.83 -6.41 9.65
N PHE A 190 -13.39 -7.64 9.43
CA PHE A 190 -13.53 -8.35 8.16
C PHE A 190 -14.66 -9.37 8.12
N ASP A 191 -15.45 -9.46 9.20
CA ASP A 191 -16.57 -10.40 9.27
C ASP A 191 -17.56 -10.13 8.13
N GLU A 192 -18.17 -11.19 7.60
CA GLU A 192 -19.06 -11.15 6.46
C GLU A 192 -18.44 -10.50 5.20
N ASP A 193 -17.13 -10.56 5.05
CA ASP A 193 -16.37 -9.94 3.94
C ASP A 193 -16.60 -8.41 3.80
N ARG A 194 -16.94 -7.71 4.88
CA ARG A 194 -17.26 -6.27 4.88
C ARG A 194 -16.02 -5.39 4.76
N TYR A 195 -15.36 -5.49 3.61
CA TYR A 195 -14.18 -4.69 3.29
C TYR A 195 -14.10 -4.37 1.79
N PHE A 196 -13.20 -3.47 1.45
CA PHE A 196 -12.83 -3.16 0.07
C PHE A 196 -11.46 -3.75 -0.24
N ASP A 197 -11.33 -4.40 -1.42
CA ASP A 197 -10.03 -4.58 -2.05
C ASP A 197 -9.71 -3.35 -2.90
N VAL A 198 -8.62 -2.69 -2.59
CA VAL A 198 -8.10 -1.56 -3.35
C VAL A 198 -6.81 -1.98 -4.03
N VAL A 199 -6.89 -2.27 -5.32
CA VAL A 199 -5.75 -2.66 -6.15
C VAL A 199 -5.22 -1.43 -6.87
N VAL A 200 -3.92 -1.17 -6.75
CA VAL A 200 -3.24 -0.09 -7.45
C VAL A 200 -2.16 -0.69 -8.35
N GLU A 201 -2.24 -0.40 -9.64
CA GLU A 201 -1.25 -0.83 -10.63
C GLU A 201 -0.58 0.39 -11.25
N TYR A 202 0.72 0.29 -11.38
CA TYR A 202 1.57 1.29 -12.02
C TYR A 202 2.19 0.68 -13.26
N ALA A 203 2.15 1.40 -14.37
CA ALA A 203 2.76 0.96 -15.62
C ALA A 203 3.44 2.14 -16.33
N LYS A 204 4.69 1.94 -16.75
CA LYS A 204 5.44 2.92 -17.53
C LYS A 204 5.40 2.56 -19.01
N THR A 205 5.04 3.51 -19.85
CA THR A 205 5.22 3.43 -21.29
C THR A 205 6.58 3.98 -21.71
N THR A 206 7.04 5.00 -21.00
CA THR A 206 8.38 5.59 -21.10
C THR A 206 8.91 5.89 -19.69
N PRO A 207 10.21 6.20 -19.52
CA PRO A 207 10.75 6.63 -18.22
C PRO A 207 10.04 7.82 -17.59
N GLU A 208 9.41 8.68 -18.41
CA GLU A 208 8.77 9.93 -18.01
C GLU A 208 7.25 9.82 -17.89
N GLU A 209 6.64 8.69 -18.29
CA GLU A 209 5.20 8.53 -18.34
C GLU A 209 4.74 7.36 -17.49
N LEU A 210 3.99 7.65 -16.45
CA LEU A 210 3.46 6.68 -15.49
C LEU A 210 1.92 6.65 -15.56
N PHE A 211 1.37 5.50 -15.88
CA PHE A 211 -0.06 5.21 -15.78
C PHE A 211 -0.36 4.54 -14.45
N ILE A 212 -1.41 5.01 -13.80
CA ILE A 212 -1.87 4.49 -12.51
C ILE A 212 -3.31 4.03 -12.69
N ARG A 213 -3.56 2.75 -12.45
CA ARG A 213 -4.91 2.17 -12.43
C ARG A 213 -5.28 1.82 -11.00
N ILE A 214 -6.38 2.39 -10.50
CA ILE A 214 -6.93 2.08 -9.20
C ILE A 214 -8.24 1.34 -9.40
N GLN A 215 -8.31 0.12 -8.88
CA GLN A 215 -9.51 -0.70 -8.91
C GLN A 215 -10.00 -0.94 -7.49
N VAL A 216 -11.24 -0.53 -7.21
CA VAL A 216 -11.91 -0.78 -5.94
C VAL A 216 -12.97 -1.85 -6.13
N THR A 217 -12.94 -2.86 -5.28
CA THR A 217 -13.94 -3.93 -5.25
C THR A 217 -14.56 -3.99 -3.86
N ASN A 218 -15.86 -3.77 -3.76
CA ASN A 218 -16.62 -4.04 -2.55
C ASN A 218 -16.78 -5.57 -2.41
N ARG A 219 -16.26 -6.13 -1.32
CA ARG A 219 -16.35 -7.56 -1.00
C ARG A 219 -17.59 -7.89 -0.18
N GLY A 220 -18.10 -6.91 0.55
CA GLY A 220 -19.27 -7.09 1.40
C GLY A 220 -20.56 -7.36 0.63
N PRO A 221 -21.57 -7.92 1.30
CA PRO A 221 -22.85 -8.26 0.68
C PRO A 221 -23.70 -7.04 0.32
N ASP A 222 -23.48 -5.92 1.01
CA ASP A 222 -24.27 -4.72 0.86
C ASP A 222 -23.53 -3.62 0.11
N ARG A 223 -24.29 -2.65 -0.40
CA ARG A 223 -23.70 -1.41 -0.92
C ARG A 223 -22.98 -0.66 0.19
N ALA A 224 -21.75 -0.25 -0.08
CA ALA A 224 -20.95 0.57 0.82
C ALA A 224 -20.31 1.73 0.05
N GLU A 225 -20.15 2.86 0.70
CA GLU A 225 -19.53 4.05 0.13
C GLU A 225 -18.04 4.10 0.47
N LEU A 226 -17.25 4.56 -0.46
CA LEU A 226 -15.83 4.80 -0.29
C LEU A 226 -15.44 6.07 -1.04
N THR A 227 -14.81 6.99 -0.33
CA THR A 227 -14.14 8.14 -0.94
C THR A 227 -12.69 7.75 -1.24
N LEU A 228 -12.27 7.94 -2.48
CA LEU A 228 -10.91 7.70 -2.95
C LEU A 228 -10.29 9.03 -3.40
N LEU A 229 -9.14 9.37 -2.85
CA LEU A 229 -8.40 10.60 -3.12
C LEU A 229 -7.00 10.27 -3.66
N PRO A 230 -6.82 10.16 -4.98
CA PRO A 230 -5.48 10.11 -5.58
C PRO A 230 -4.79 11.45 -5.35
N THR A 231 -3.64 11.43 -4.70
CA THR A 231 -2.94 12.65 -4.27
C THR A 231 -1.57 12.72 -4.92
N LEU A 232 -1.26 13.88 -5.49
CA LEU A 232 0.04 14.21 -6.06
C LEU A 232 0.58 15.46 -5.38
N TRP A 233 1.82 15.47 -4.96
CA TRP A 233 2.46 16.64 -4.31
C TRP A 233 3.95 16.75 -4.63
#